data_da6035291ae9d71344e90cefcf274aeb
#
_entry.id   da6035291ae9d71344e90cefcf274aeb
#
_cell.length_a   1.000
_cell.length_b   1.000
_cell.length_c   1.000
_cell.angle_alpha   90.00
_cell.angle_beta   90.00
_cell.angle_gamma   90.00
#
_symmetry.space_group_name_H-M   'P 1'
#
loop_
_entity.id
_entity.type
_entity.pdbx_description
1 polymer ?
#
loop_
_entity_poly.entity_id
_entity_poly.type
_entity_poly.pdbx_seq_one_letter_code
_entity_poly.pdbx_strand_id
1 'polypeptide(L)'
;MAFNLFGFAWKHAHKVPAPIFRGALNLGADFSWLTKAGGVKQLEKNLGRVRPELDHKGIRKLSRMGMRSYMRYYGEAFILTSLTQEQVDARVRTEGDAPIRAAIAAGKAPILGLSHQGNWDLAGVWASRELAPVLTVAERLKPEEVFQEFLAFRQKLGMRILAAGDQGVFRELLRSAGRGGEMICLLADRDLSASGVEVTYFGTTARVAAGPAALAVGANAPLFPTGIFYERLTGARRKAAGSPWGIVLKFHPAVEVPAEGSKNEKIAAVSQAWINQVAQTIHEHPEDWHMLQKVFIEDLDPERYAKALQKADEHGAA
;
A
#
# COMPACT_ATOMS: atom_id res chain seq x y z
N MET A 1 16.70 18.12 -21.90
CA MET A 1 16.76 16.76 -21.28
C MET A 1 16.63 16.93 -19.78
N ALA A 2 15.48 16.65 -19.21
CA ALA A 2 15.36 16.58 -17.75
C ALA A 2 16.18 15.37 -17.29
N PHE A 3 17.15 15.58 -16.43
CA PHE A 3 17.96 14.52 -15.85
C PHE A 3 17.02 13.61 -15.04
N ASN A 4 16.83 12.36 -15.50
CA ASN A 4 15.99 11.40 -14.81
C ASN A 4 16.72 10.92 -13.55
N LEU A 5 16.62 11.73 -12.48
CA LEU A 5 17.24 11.47 -11.17
C LEU A 5 16.81 10.11 -10.62
N PHE A 6 15.58 9.70 -10.93
CA PHE A 6 15.01 8.42 -10.49
C PHE A 6 15.71 7.23 -11.16
N GLY A 7 15.85 7.25 -12.50
CA GLY A 7 16.56 6.21 -13.24
C GLY A 7 18.06 6.16 -12.92
N PHE A 8 18.68 7.33 -12.62
CA PHE A 8 20.06 7.39 -12.16
C PHE A 8 20.23 6.74 -10.79
N ALA A 9 19.34 7.08 -9.82
CA ALA A 9 19.34 6.47 -8.49
C ALA A 9 19.16 4.95 -8.59
N TRP A 10 18.24 4.48 -9.44
CA TRP A 10 18.01 3.06 -9.69
C TRP A 10 19.27 2.30 -10.14
N LYS A 11 20.03 2.90 -11.05
CA LYS A 11 21.25 2.28 -11.61
C LYS A 11 22.46 2.31 -10.66
N HIS A 12 22.50 3.26 -9.72
CA HIS A 12 23.71 3.53 -8.95
C HIS A 12 23.57 3.43 -7.44
N ALA A 13 22.35 3.38 -6.87
CA ALA A 13 22.13 3.36 -5.42
C ALA A 13 22.84 2.19 -4.73
N HIS A 14 22.88 1.00 -5.36
CA HIS A 14 23.53 -0.18 -4.82
C HIS A 14 25.06 -0.06 -4.69
N LYS A 15 25.67 0.92 -5.37
CA LYS A 15 27.13 1.18 -5.31
C LYS A 15 27.51 2.11 -4.16
N VAL A 16 26.54 2.82 -3.58
CA VAL A 16 26.78 3.76 -2.48
C VAL A 16 26.75 3.01 -1.15
N PRO A 17 27.74 3.21 -0.26
CA PRO A 17 27.69 2.59 1.07
C PRO A 17 26.35 2.89 1.79
N ALA A 18 25.69 1.86 2.27
CA ALA A 18 24.34 1.95 2.80
C ALA A 18 24.13 3.01 3.93
N PRO A 19 25.10 3.28 4.84
CA PRO A 19 24.94 4.36 5.82
C PRO A 19 24.93 5.74 5.19
N ILE A 20 25.76 5.97 4.16
CA ILE A 20 25.85 7.25 3.44
C ILE A 20 24.54 7.48 2.65
N PHE A 21 24.10 6.45 1.93
CA PHE A 21 22.85 6.52 1.17
C PHE A 21 21.64 6.81 2.08
N ARG A 22 21.52 6.11 3.21
CA ARG A 22 20.47 6.40 4.21
C ARG A 22 20.57 7.79 4.81
N GLY A 23 21.78 8.27 5.06
CA GLY A 23 22.03 9.64 5.54
C GLY A 23 21.51 10.68 4.54
N ALA A 24 21.84 10.52 3.27
CA ALA A 24 21.38 11.41 2.19
C ALA A 24 19.85 11.41 2.05
N LEU A 25 19.20 10.24 2.12
CA LEU A 25 17.74 10.13 2.09
C LEU A 25 17.08 10.84 3.28
N ASN A 26 17.63 10.69 4.49
CA ASN A 26 17.12 11.37 5.67
C ASN A 26 17.28 12.90 5.56
N LEU A 27 18.39 13.38 5.02
CA LEU A 27 18.60 14.83 4.76
C LEU A 27 17.59 15.35 3.73
N GLY A 28 17.37 14.61 2.66
CA GLY A 28 16.35 14.94 1.65
C GLY A 28 14.93 14.96 2.23
N ALA A 29 14.60 14.00 3.09
CA ALA A 29 13.32 13.95 3.81
C ALA A 29 13.15 15.18 4.72
N ASP A 30 14.18 15.50 5.50
CA ASP A 30 14.17 16.64 6.42
C ASP A 30 14.07 17.98 5.65
N PHE A 31 14.78 18.11 4.52
CA PHE A 31 14.69 19.29 3.66
C PHE A 31 13.28 19.46 3.07
N SER A 32 12.71 18.38 2.50
CA SER A 32 11.34 18.42 1.97
C SER A 32 10.31 18.74 3.06
N TRP A 33 10.51 18.21 4.26
CA TRP A 33 9.66 18.51 5.41
C TRP A 33 9.80 19.97 5.88
N LEU A 34 11.01 20.51 5.97
CA LEU A 34 11.26 21.91 6.37
C LEU A 34 10.63 22.90 5.39
N THR A 35 10.80 22.66 4.10
CA THR A 35 10.27 23.50 3.03
C THR A 35 8.78 23.29 2.77
N LYS A 36 8.14 22.31 3.46
CA LYS A 36 6.76 21.89 3.21
C LYS A 36 6.49 21.55 1.74
N ALA A 37 7.51 20.99 1.06
CA ALA A 37 7.44 20.61 -0.33
C ALA A 37 6.49 19.45 -0.58
N GLY A 38 5.95 19.37 -1.79
CA GLY A 38 5.07 18.28 -2.21
C GLY A 38 3.87 18.09 -1.28
N GLY A 39 3.59 16.84 -0.91
CA GLY A 39 2.43 16.46 -0.10
C GLY A 39 2.59 16.62 1.42
N VAL A 40 3.66 17.27 1.94
CA VAL A 40 3.91 17.37 3.40
C VAL A 40 2.74 17.97 4.16
N LYS A 41 2.14 19.05 3.63
CA LYS A 41 0.95 19.67 4.25
C LYS A 41 -0.25 18.72 4.30
N GLN A 42 -0.42 17.92 3.25
CA GLN A 42 -1.49 16.93 3.21
C GLN A 42 -1.20 15.76 4.16
N LEU A 43 0.06 15.32 4.24
CA LEU A 43 0.48 14.32 5.23
C LEU A 43 0.16 14.79 6.66
N GLU A 44 0.45 16.06 6.99
CA GLU A 44 0.13 16.64 8.30
C GLU A 44 -1.38 16.64 8.59
N LYS A 45 -2.23 16.99 7.60
CA LYS A 45 -3.68 16.91 7.72
C LYS A 45 -4.16 15.49 7.96
N ASN A 46 -3.66 14.53 7.15
CA ASN A 46 -4.03 13.12 7.27
C ASN A 46 -3.63 12.57 8.64
N LEU A 47 -2.39 12.84 9.08
CA LEU A 47 -1.89 12.41 10.40
C LEU A 47 -2.63 13.05 11.56
N GLY A 48 -3.13 14.29 11.41
CA GLY A 48 -3.97 14.95 12.41
C GLY A 48 -5.31 14.23 12.61
N ARG A 49 -5.87 13.58 11.58
CA ARG A 49 -7.07 12.74 11.72
C ARG A 49 -6.76 11.39 12.35
N VAL A 50 -5.59 10.82 12.04
CA VAL A 50 -5.14 9.55 12.66
C VAL A 50 -4.84 9.72 14.14
N ARG A 51 -4.27 10.87 14.53
CA ARG A 51 -3.82 11.15 15.90
C ARG A 51 -4.37 12.51 16.39
N PRO A 52 -5.71 12.62 16.57
CA PRO A 52 -6.37 13.88 16.92
C PRO A 52 -5.98 14.42 18.31
N GLU A 53 -5.40 13.57 19.16
CA GLU A 53 -4.91 13.96 20.49
C GLU A 53 -3.57 14.72 20.43
N LEU A 54 -2.86 14.72 19.29
CA LEU A 54 -1.60 15.43 19.16
C LEU A 54 -1.80 16.90 18.81
N ASP A 55 -1.05 17.75 19.48
CA ASP A 55 -0.97 19.17 19.13
C ASP A 55 -0.20 19.39 17.81
N HIS A 56 -0.18 20.62 17.33
CA HIS A 56 0.53 20.99 16.10
C HIS A 56 2.02 20.60 16.13
N LYS A 57 2.70 20.69 17.29
CA LYS A 57 4.12 20.29 17.41
C LYS A 57 4.25 18.78 17.32
N GLY A 58 3.35 18.02 17.93
CA GLY A 58 3.27 16.57 17.83
C GLY A 58 3.08 16.12 16.38
N ILE A 59 2.11 16.69 15.67
CA ILE A 59 1.88 16.40 14.25
C ILE A 59 3.09 16.77 13.38
N ARG A 60 3.72 17.92 13.61
CA ARG A 60 4.95 18.31 12.92
C ARG A 60 6.10 17.31 13.13
N LYS A 61 6.28 16.82 14.35
CA LYS A 61 7.27 15.77 14.67
C LYS A 61 6.94 14.46 13.98
N LEU A 62 5.66 14.05 14.03
CA LEU A 62 5.17 12.83 13.40
C LEU A 62 5.32 12.88 11.87
N SER A 63 4.96 13.99 11.23
CA SER A 63 5.12 14.16 9.77
C SER A 63 6.59 14.12 9.32
N ARG A 64 7.53 14.60 10.15
CA ARG A 64 8.96 14.43 9.89
C ARG A 64 9.38 12.95 9.89
N MET A 65 8.88 12.19 10.85
CA MET A 65 9.11 10.74 10.91
C MET A 65 8.49 10.06 9.67
N GLY A 66 7.29 10.47 9.29
CA GLY A 66 6.60 10.00 8.09
C GLY A 66 7.39 10.26 6.81
N MET A 67 7.93 11.48 6.63
CA MET A 67 8.78 11.79 5.48
C MET A 67 10.05 10.96 5.44
N ARG A 68 10.68 10.67 6.58
CA ARG A 68 11.85 9.78 6.66
C ARG A 68 11.49 8.32 6.37
N SER A 69 10.31 7.85 6.80
CA SER A 69 9.79 6.53 6.46
C SER A 69 9.51 6.41 4.95
N TYR A 70 8.84 7.42 4.38
CA TYR A 70 8.57 7.50 2.94
C TYR A 70 9.85 7.46 2.09
N MET A 71 10.87 8.24 2.45
CA MET A 71 12.16 8.22 1.74
C MET A 71 12.94 6.92 1.95
N ARG A 72 12.77 6.25 3.11
CA ARG A 72 13.30 4.91 3.36
C ARG A 72 12.71 3.89 2.39
N TYR A 73 11.38 3.90 2.21
CA TYR A 73 10.72 3.03 1.24
C TYR A 73 11.34 3.15 -0.16
N TYR A 74 11.50 4.36 -0.69
CA TYR A 74 12.14 4.55 -2.00
C TYR A 74 13.59 4.10 -2.02
N GLY A 75 14.35 4.42 -0.98
CA GLY A 75 15.73 3.99 -0.88
C GLY A 75 15.89 2.47 -0.88
N GLU A 76 14.99 1.77 -0.21
CA GLU A 76 14.97 0.31 -0.18
C GLU A 76 14.49 -0.29 -1.51
N ALA A 77 13.50 0.33 -2.17
CA ALA A 77 13.06 -0.09 -3.50
C ALA A 77 14.23 -0.05 -4.52
N PHE A 78 15.09 0.97 -4.48
CA PHE A 78 16.25 1.07 -5.38
C PHE A 78 17.27 -0.05 -5.21
N ILE A 79 17.39 -0.64 -4.04
CA ILE A 79 18.37 -1.70 -3.76
C ILE A 79 17.74 -3.10 -3.70
N LEU A 80 16.41 -3.20 -3.77
CA LEU A 80 15.67 -4.44 -3.49
C LEU A 80 16.10 -5.60 -4.40
N THR A 81 16.36 -5.33 -5.69
CA THR A 81 16.86 -6.35 -6.65
C THR A 81 18.27 -6.82 -6.38
N SER A 82 19.04 -6.13 -5.54
CA SER A 82 20.41 -6.51 -5.16
C SER A 82 20.48 -7.26 -3.83
N LEU A 83 19.36 -7.38 -3.12
CA LEU A 83 19.32 -8.11 -1.86
C LEU A 83 19.38 -9.62 -2.10
N THR A 84 20.14 -10.29 -1.25
CA THR A 84 20.11 -11.76 -1.19
C THR A 84 18.82 -12.24 -0.54
N GLN A 85 18.50 -13.51 -0.74
CA GLN A 85 17.39 -14.19 -0.09
C GLN A 85 17.44 -14.02 1.43
N GLU A 86 18.58 -14.37 2.03
CA GLU A 86 18.80 -14.27 3.46
C GLU A 86 18.54 -12.83 3.98
N GLN A 87 18.95 -11.83 3.21
CA GLN A 87 18.70 -10.42 3.56
C GLN A 87 17.21 -10.08 3.52
N VAL A 88 16.46 -10.58 2.55
CA VAL A 88 15.01 -10.40 2.47
C VAL A 88 14.33 -11.08 3.65
N ASP A 89 14.64 -12.33 3.92
CA ASP A 89 14.03 -13.10 5.01
C ASP A 89 14.32 -12.49 6.38
N ALA A 90 15.56 -12.04 6.60
CA ALA A 90 15.93 -11.37 7.85
C ALA A 90 15.22 -10.02 8.04
N ARG A 91 14.73 -9.37 6.97
CA ARG A 91 14.03 -8.08 7.04
C ARG A 91 12.53 -8.22 7.25
N VAL A 92 11.94 -9.39 7.02
CA VAL A 92 10.49 -9.56 7.12
C VAL A 92 10.12 -10.43 8.32
N ARG A 93 9.08 -10.03 9.01
CA ARG A 93 8.42 -10.79 10.08
C ARG A 93 6.90 -10.71 9.88
N THR A 94 6.20 -11.77 10.24
CA THR A 94 4.74 -11.83 10.12
C THR A 94 4.07 -11.88 11.49
N GLU A 95 2.86 -11.37 11.55
CA GLU A 95 1.92 -11.52 12.65
C GLU A 95 0.56 -11.93 12.09
N GLY A 96 -0.05 -12.97 12.64
CA GLY A 96 -1.40 -13.42 12.25
C GLY A 96 -1.50 -14.13 10.90
N ASP A 97 -0.42 -14.72 10.37
CA ASP A 97 -0.37 -15.34 9.03
C ASP A 97 -0.99 -16.75 8.94
N ALA A 98 -1.27 -17.39 10.06
CA ALA A 98 -1.81 -18.77 10.07
C ALA A 98 -3.10 -18.94 9.25
N PRO A 99 -4.14 -18.06 9.33
CA PRO A 99 -5.34 -18.18 8.52
C PRO A 99 -5.08 -18.02 7.01
N ILE A 100 -4.13 -17.17 6.62
CA ILE A 100 -3.75 -17.00 5.20
C ILE A 100 -3.07 -18.26 4.69
N ARG A 101 -2.12 -18.81 5.45
CA ARG A 101 -1.46 -20.08 5.09
C ARG A 101 -2.48 -21.23 4.97
N ALA A 102 -3.47 -21.29 5.86
CA ALA A 102 -4.55 -22.26 5.78
C ALA A 102 -5.41 -22.06 4.51
N ALA A 103 -5.74 -20.82 4.16
CA ALA A 103 -6.48 -20.52 2.94
C ALA A 103 -5.71 -20.95 1.67
N ILE A 104 -4.41 -20.64 1.61
CA ILE A 104 -3.53 -21.06 0.51
C ILE A 104 -3.43 -22.58 0.42
N ALA A 105 -3.23 -23.26 1.55
CA ALA A 105 -3.17 -24.74 1.61
C ALA A 105 -4.49 -25.39 1.16
N ALA A 106 -5.62 -24.71 1.38
CA ALA A 106 -6.94 -25.14 0.88
C ALA A 106 -7.19 -24.78 -0.60
N GLY A 107 -6.17 -24.31 -1.32
CA GLY A 107 -6.25 -23.97 -2.75
C GLY A 107 -6.99 -22.66 -3.04
N LYS A 108 -7.29 -21.83 -2.03
CA LYS A 108 -7.94 -20.52 -2.22
C LYS A 108 -6.93 -19.44 -2.62
N ALA A 109 -7.43 -18.39 -3.29
CA ALA A 109 -6.68 -17.17 -3.54
C ALA A 109 -7.02 -16.11 -2.48
N PRO A 110 -6.23 -15.92 -1.43
CA PRO A 110 -6.52 -14.88 -0.46
C PRO A 110 -6.33 -13.50 -1.12
N ILE A 111 -7.24 -12.59 -0.79
CA ILE A 111 -7.18 -11.18 -1.17
C ILE A 111 -6.59 -10.42 0.01
N LEU A 112 -5.56 -9.63 -0.22
CA LEU A 112 -4.99 -8.73 0.78
C LEU A 112 -5.41 -7.29 0.48
N GLY A 113 -6.20 -6.70 1.37
CA GLY A 113 -6.51 -5.27 1.37
C GLY A 113 -5.39 -4.50 2.09
N LEU A 114 -4.60 -3.75 1.34
CA LEU A 114 -3.41 -3.06 1.82
C LEU A 114 -3.63 -1.55 1.85
N SER A 115 -2.97 -0.88 2.79
CA SER A 115 -2.77 0.57 2.79
C SER A 115 -1.39 0.94 2.22
N HIS A 116 -1.21 2.20 1.84
CA HIS A 116 0.09 2.76 1.46
C HIS A 116 0.99 2.93 2.70
N GLN A 117 1.31 1.83 3.36
CA GLN A 117 2.04 1.78 4.63
C GLN A 117 3.29 0.90 4.51
N GLY A 118 4.41 1.34 5.10
CA GLY A 118 5.65 0.59 5.16
C GLY A 118 6.29 0.32 3.79
N ASN A 119 6.80 -0.90 3.59
CA ASN A 119 7.45 -1.31 2.34
C ASN A 119 6.74 -2.49 1.68
N TRP A 120 5.72 -2.21 0.90
CA TRP A 120 4.91 -3.21 0.19
C TRP A 120 5.68 -3.94 -0.93
N ASP A 121 6.73 -3.34 -1.52
CA ASP A 121 7.55 -4.03 -2.53
C ASP A 121 8.41 -5.11 -1.87
N LEU A 122 9.05 -4.83 -0.74
CA LEU A 122 9.77 -5.84 0.06
C LEU A 122 8.82 -6.95 0.57
N ALA A 123 7.63 -6.56 1.04
CA ALA A 123 6.58 -7.48 1.44
C ALA A 123 6.16 -8.40 0.29
N GLY A 124 5.94 -7.84 -0.91
CA GLY A 124 5.57 -8.58 -2.10
C GLY A 124 6.64 -9.59 -2.55
N VAL A 125 7.92 -9.19 -2.51
CA VAL A 125 9.05 -10.10 -2.82
C VAL A 125 9.09 -11.29 -1.87
N TRP A 126 9.01 -11.03 -0.58
CA TRP A 126 9.01 -12.06 0.44
C TRP A 126 7.78 -12.97 0.30
N ALA A 127 6.59 -12.37 0.19
CA ALA A 127 5.32 -13.09 0.12
C ALA A 127 5.19 -13.95 -1.13
N SER A 128 5.71 -13.51 -2.28
CA SER A 128 5.71 -14.28 -3.54
C SER A 128 6.44 -15.62 -3.42
N ARG A 129 7.34 -15.75 -2.46
CA ARG A 129 8.13 -16.97 -2.24
C ARG A 129 7.67 -17.76 -1.03
N GLU A 130 7.38 -17.07 0.07
CA GLU A 130 7.11 -17.71 1.36
C GLU A 130 5.61 -18.05 1.55
N LEU A 131 4.73 -17.44 0.77
CA LEU A 131 3.29 -17.66 0.86
C LEU A 131 2.72 -18.20 -0.46
N ALA A 132 2.57 -17.36 -1.47
CA ALA A 132 2.08 -17.71 -2.81
C ALA A 132 2.47 -16.64 -3.82
N PRO A 133 2.50 -16.95 -5.15
CA PRO A 133 2.71 -15.95 -6.19
C PRO A 133 1.79 -14.74 -6.01
N VAL A 134 2.36 -13.54 -6.06
CA VAL A 134 1.62 -12.28 -5.87
C VAL A 134 1.10 -11.75 -7.19
N LEU A 135 -0.21 -11.51 -7.26
CA LEU A 135 -0.87 -10.72 -8.29
C LEU A 135 -1.27 -9.36 -7.70
N THR A 136 -0.89 -8.27 -8.36
CA THR A 136 -1.27 -6.92 -7.92
C THR A 136 -1.62 -6.01 -9.10
N VAL A 137 -2.18 -4.83 -8.79
CA VAL A 137 -2.49 -3.77 -9.76
C VAL A 137 -1.61 -2.57 -9.49
N ALA A 138 -0.99 -2.02 -10.52
CA ALA A 138 -0.21 -0.79 -10.43
C ALA A 138 -0.91 0.35 -11.17
N GLU A 139 -0.97 1.53 -10.53
CA GLU A 139 -1.41 2.75 -11.18
C GLU A 139 -0.43 3.13 -12.32
N ARG A 140 -0.96 3.52 -13.47
CA ARG A 140 -0.15 3.94 -14.61
C ARG A 140 0.46 5.31 -14.33
N LEU A 141 1.75 5.32 -14.00
CA LEU A 141 2.50 6.53 -13.72
C LEU A 141 2.82 7.32 -14.99
N LYS A 142 3.02 8.63 -14.84
CA LYS A 142 3.51 9.50 -15.91
C LYS A 142 4.89 10.04 -15.53
N PRO A 143 5.87 10.10 -16.47
CA PRO A 143 5.79 9.62 -17.86
C PRO A 143 5.78 8.08 -17.97
N GLU A 144 5.32 7.57 -19.11
CA GLU A 144 5.13 6.12 -19.35
C GLU A 144 6.41 5.30 -19.15
N GLU A 145 7.58 5.86 -19.47
CA GLU A 145 8.88 5.20 -19.28
C GLU A 145 9.12 4.83 -17.81
N VAL A 146 8.73 5.71 -16.88
CA VAL A 146 8.85 5.44 -15.44
C VAL A 146 7.91 4.29 -15.03
N PHE A 147 6.69 4.27 -15.57
CA PHE A 147 5.78 3.17 -15.33
C PHE A 147 6.34 1.83 -15.83
N GLN A 148 6.91 1.79 -17.03
CA GLN A 148 7.51 0.58 -17.61
C GLN A 148 8.73 0.10 -16.80
N GLU A 149 9.56 1.03 -16.29
CA GLU A 149 10.68 0.69 -15.40
C GLU A 149 10.17 0.05 -14.09
N PHE A 150 9.12 0.60 -13.46
CA PHE A 150 8.51 0.02 -12.26
C PHE A 150 7.86 -1.33 -12.53
N LEU A 151 7.16 -1.48 -13.66
CA LEU A 151 6.53 -2.73 -14.06
C LEU A 151 7.58 -3.84 -14.23
N ALA A 152 8.63 -3.56 -15.02
CA ALA A 152 9.73 -4.50 -15.24
C ALA A 152 10.46 -4.87 -13.94
N PHE A 153 10.64 -3.88 -13.04
CA PHE A 153 11.21 -4.09 -11.73
C PHE A 153 10.42 -5.10 -10.89
N ARG A 154 9.10 -4.90 -10.74
CA ARG A 154 8.26 -5.78 -9.94
C ARG A 154 8.09 -7.17 -10.57
N GLN A 155 8.02 -7.25 -11.90
CA GLN A 155 8.01 -8.53 -12.62
C GLN A 155 9.31 -9.31 -12.39
N LYS A 156 10.46 -8.63 -12.42
CA LYS A 156 11.76 -9.24 -12.09
C LYS A 156 11.83 -9.76 -10.66
N LEU A 157 11.04 -9.17 -9.74
CA LEU A 157 10.91 -9.62 -8.36
C LEU A 157 9.90 -10.77 -8.17
N GLY A 158 9.36 -11.32 -9.26
CA GLY A 158 8.46 -12.48 -9.24
C GLY A 158 6.98 -12.14 -9.04
N MET A 159 6.59 -10.87 -9.13
CA MET A 159 5.20 -10.44 -9.01
C MET A 159 4.53 -10.34 -10.38
N ARG A 160 3.27 -10.74 -10.47
CA ARG A 160 2.41 -10.51 -11.64
C ARG A 160 1.66 -9.19 -11.46
N ILE A 161 1.87 -8.26 -12.39
CA ILE A 161 1.33 -6.90 -12.29
C ILE A 161 0.33 -6.66 -13.42
N LEU A 162 -0.84 -6.14 -13.09
CA LEU A 162 -1.82 -5.62 -14.05
C LEU A 162 -1.78 -4.08 -14.00
N ALA A 163 -1.87 -3.43 -15.15
CA ALA A 163 -1.90 -1.96 -15.19
C ALA A 163 -3.34 -1.45 -14.94
N ALA A 164 -3.49 -0.56 -13.98
CA ALA A 164 -4.77 0.08 -13.70
C ALA A 164 -5.26 0.84 -14.94
N GLY A 165 -6.56 0.69 -15.25
CA GLY A 165 -7.19 1.30 -16.42
C GLY A 165 -7.14 0.48 -17.71
N ASP A 166 -6.39 -0.63 -17.75
CA ASP A 166 -6.45 -1.55 -18.88
C ASP A 166 -7.78 -2.30 -18.89
N GLN A 167 -8.26 -2.62 -20.11
CA GLN A 167 -9.51 -3.36 -20.25
C GLN A 167 -9.40 -4.77 -19.65
N GLY A 168 -10.40 -5.16 -18.87
CA GLY A 168 -10.50 -6.51 -18.33
C GLY A 168 -9.67 -6.80 -17.07
N VAL A 169 -8.99 -5.80 -16.47
CA VAL A 169 -8.22 -5.96 -15.22
C VAL A 169 -9.07 -6.60 -14.13
N PHE A 170 -10.25 -6.06 -13.85
CA PHE A 170 -11.13 -6.61 -12.83
C PHE A 170 -11.60 -8.03 -13.14
N ARG A 171 -11.87 -8.34 -14.42
CA ARG A 171 -12.23 -9.69 -14.86
C ARG A 171 -11.09 -10.69 -14.64
N GLU A 172 -9.85 -10.26 -14.88
CA GLU A 172 -8.67 -11.09 -14.65
C GLU A 172 -8.44 -11.33 -13.15
N LEU A 173 -8.59 -10.30 -12.32
CA LEU A 173 -8.55 -10.44 -10.86
C LEU A 173 -9.62 -11.41 -10.35
N LEU A 174 -10.85 -11.28 -10.84
CA LEU A 174 -11.96 -12.16 -10.47
C LEU A 174 -11.71 -13.61 -10.87
N ARG A 175 -11.17 -13.81 -12.09
CA ARG A 175 -10.78 -15.15 -12.57
C ARG A 175 -9.67 -15.75 -11.71
N SER A 176 -8.65 -14.96 -11.35
CA SER A 176 -7.57 -15.41 -10.47
C SER A 176 -8.08 -15.75 -9.07
N ALA A 177 -8.97 -14.91 -8.50
CA ALA A 177 -9.61 -15.17 -7.21
C ALA A 177 -10.40 -16.49 -7.18
N GLY A 178 -11.10 -16.80 -8.27
CA GLY A 178 -11.86 -18.06 -8.39
C GLY A 178 -11.00 -19.30 -8.69
N ARG A 179 -9.85 -19.11 -9.39
CA ARG A 179 -8.95 -20.22 -9.75
C ARG A 179 -8.08 -20.70 -8.60
N GLY A 180 -7.72 -19.81 -7.68
CA GLY A 180 -6.71 -20.09 -6.65
C GLY A 180 -5.27 -20.07 -7.17
N GLY A 181 -4.32 -20.43 -6.32
CA GLY A 181 -2.91 -20.56 -6.65
C GLY A 181 -2.11 -19.26 -6.68
N GLU A 182 -2.75 -18.10 -6.52
CA GLU A 182 -2.13 -16.78 -6.40
C GLU A 182 -2.71 -16.04 -5.19
N MET A 183 -1.97 -15.09 -4.67
CA MET A 183 -2.42 -14.15 -3.65
C MET A 183 -2.63 -12.78 -4.29
N ILE A 184 -3.81 -12.19 -4.14
CA ILE A 184 -4.18 -10.91 -4.76
C ILE A 184 -3.94 -9.78 -3.77
N CYS A 185 -2.93 -8.95 -4.01
CA CYS A 185 -2.52 -7.86 -3.11
C CYS A 185 -2.89 -6.50 -3.71
N LEU A 186 -3.76 -5.73 -3.06
CA LEU A 186 -4.27 -4.47 -3.57
C LEU A 186 -4.05 -3.34 -2.58
N LEU A 187 -3.26 -2.32 -2.97
CA LEU A 187 -3.20 -1.03 -2.28
C LEU A 187 -4.52 -0.29 -2.56
N ALA A 188 -5.39 -0.20 -1.57
CA ALA A 188 -6.78 0.17 -1.79
C ALA A 188 -7.33 1.21 -0.79
N ASP A 189 -6.50 1.75 0.08
CA ASP A 189 -6.88 2.71 1.13
C ASP A 189 -7.21 4.12 0.60
N ARG A 190 -7.21 4.31 -0.73
CA ARG A 190 -7.55 5.55 -1.40
C ARG A 190 -8.09 5.29 -2.80
N ASP A 191 -9.24 5.89 -3.12
CA ASP A 191 -9.74 5.99 -4.49
C ASP A 191 -10.62 7.23 -4.65
N LEU A 192 -10.14 8.21 -5.41
CA LEU A 192 -10.87 9.44 -5.71
C LEU A 192 -11.61 9.36 -7.07
N SER A 193 -11.63 8.19 -7.68
CA SER A 193 -12.39 7.95 -8.90
C SER A 193 -13.89 7.78 -8.61
N ALA A 194 -14.67 7.75 -9.67
CA ALA A 194 -16.10 7.51 -9.60
C ALA A 194 -16.47 6.13 -9.00
N SER A 195 -15.58 5.14 -9.12
CA SER A 195 -15.79 3.78 -8.59
C SER A 195 -15.40 3.57 -7.13
N GLY A 196 -14.83 4.59 -6.46
CA GLY A 196 -14.47 4.51 -5.04
C GLY A 196 -15.70 4.34 -4.15
N VAL A 197 -15.55 3.61 -3.06
CA VAL A 197 -16.59 3.41 -2.03
C VAL A 197 -16.36 4.38 -0.89
N GLU A 198 -17.44 5.02 -0.44
CA GLU A 198 -17.39 5.88 0.74
C GLU A 198 -17.36 5.04 2.03
N VAL A 199 -16.45 5.41 2.92
CA VAL A 199 -16.25 4.80 4.22
C VAL A 199 -15.99 5.84 5.29
N THR A 200 -16.30 5.52 6.54
CA THR A 200 -15.79 6.28 7.68
C THR A 200 -14.37 5.83 7.99
N TYR A 201 -13.41 6.75 7.90
CA TYR A 201 -12.00 6.49 8.13
C TYR A 201 -11.44 7.54 9.09
N PHE A 202 -10.98 7.13 10.27
CA PHE A 202 -10.59 8.03 11.37
C PHE A 202 -11.65 9.09 11.71
N GLY A 203 -12.91 8.66 11.77
CA GLY A 203 -14.05 9.54 12.09
C GLY A 203 -14.47 10.51 10.99
N THR A 204 -13.85 10.46 9.81
CA THR A 204 -14.09 11.35 8.67
C THR A 204 -14.46 10.54 7.43
N THR A 205 -15.30 11.07 6.56
CA THR A 205 -15.67 10.39 5.30
C THR A 205 -14.51 10.41 4.31
N ALA A 206 -14.13 9.20 3.86
CA ALA A 206 -13.07 8.97 2.87
C ALA A 206 -13.59 8.11 1.73
N ARG A 207 -12.81 8.02 0.64
CA ARG A 207 -13.09 7.08 -0.46
C ARG A 207 -11.95 6.11 -0.63
N VAL A 208 -12.30 4.82 -0.70
CA VAL A 208 -11.38 3.70 -0.85
C VAL A 208 -11.71 2.90 -2.10
N ALA A 209 -10.74 2.17 -2.64
CA ALA A 209 -10.98 1.36 -3.83
C ALA A 209 -11.91 0.18 -3.52
N ALA A 210 -12.91 0.00 -4.36
CA ALA A 210 -13.88 -1.10 -4.25
C ALA A 210 -13.26 -2.49 -4.49
N GLY A 211 -12.11 -2.54 -5.16
CA GLY A 211 -11.50 -3.77 -5.66
C GLY A 211 -11.43 -4.93 -4.68
N PRO A 212 -10.83 -4.80 -3.48
CA PRO A 212 -10.75 -5.88 -2.50
C PRO A 212 -12.12 -6.45 -2.11
N ALA A 213 -13.07 -5.56 -1.78
CA ALA A 213 -14.41 -5.93 -1.37
C ALA A 213 -15.22 -6.56 -2.52
N ALA A 214 -15.12 -5.97 -3.72
CA ALA A 214 -15.82 -6.48 -4.91
C ALA A 214 -15.33 -7.88 -5.31
N LEU A 215 -14.02 -8.15 -5.14
CA LEU A 215 -13.46 -9.49 -5.38
C LEU A 215 -13.91 -10.49 -4.31
N ALA A 216 -13.89 -10.10 -3.02
CA ALA A 216 -14.36 -10.96 -1.93
C ALA A 216 -15.82 -11.37 -2.13
N VAL A 217 -16.68 -10.41 -2.45
CA VAL A 217 -18.11 -10.64 -2.73
C VAL A 217 -18.32 -11.45 -4.01
N GLY A 218 -17.58 -11.10 -5.10
CA GLY A 218 -17.80 -11.69 -6.42
C GLY A 218 -17.23 -13.10 -6.60
N ALA A 219 -16.10 -13.41 -5.96
CA ALA A 219 -15.43 -14.71 -6.05
C ALA A 219 -15.62 -15.58 -4.81
N ASN A 220 -16.30 -15.10 -3.77
CA ASN A 220 -16.36 -15.76 -2.45
C ASN A 220 -14.95 -16.12 -1.92
N ALA A 221 -13.99 -15.23 -2.16
CA ALA A 221 -12.60 -15.39 -1.74
C ALA A 221 -12.33 -14.66 -0.41
N PRO A 222 -11.49 -15.20 0.49
CA PRO A 222 -11.24 -14.59 1.77
C PRO A 222 -10.45 -13.29 1.62
N LEU A 223 -10.93 -12.21 2.23
CA LEU A 223 -10.27 -10.90 2.28
C LEU A 223 -9.60 -10.71 3.65
N PHE A 224 -8.29 -10.55 3.64
CA PHE A 224 -7.47 -10.27 4.82
C PHE A 224 -6.94 -8.83 4.76
N PRO A 225 -7.43 -7.92 5.61
CA PRO A 225 -6.81 -6.61 5.78
C PRO A 225 -5.39 -6.78 6.29
N THR A 226 -4.43 -6.07 5.71
CA THR A 226 -3.02 -6.27 6.04
C THR A 226 -2.31 -4.94 6.20
N GLY A 227 -1.74 -4.71 7.39
CA GLY A 227 -0.86 -3.58 7.67
C GLY A 227 0.60 -3.96 7.47
N ILE A 228 1.41 -3.01 7.00
CA ILE A 228 2.86 -3.17 6.82
C ILE A 228 3.54 -2.00 7.52
N PHE A 229 4.40 -2.26 8.49
CA PHE A 229 5.10 -1.19 9.20
C PHE A 229 6.56 -1.57 9.45
N TYR A 230 7.39 -0.56 9.69
CA TYR A 230 8.80 -0.76 9.95
C TYR A 230 9.08 -1.14 11.40
N GLU A 231 10.08 -1.99 11.58
CA GLU A 231 10.64 -2.29 12.89
C GLU A 231 12.16 -2.08 12.92
N ARG A 232 12.70 -1.81 14.11
CA ARG A 232 14.15 -1.73 14.33
C ARG A 232 14.72 -3.12 14.53
N LEU A 233 15.70 -3.46 13.69
CA LEU A 233 16.45 -4.72 13.80
C LEU A 233 17.64 -4.58 14.74
N THR A 234 17.88 -5.63 15.53
CA THR A 234 18.99 -5.72 16.46
C THR A 234 19.72 -7.06 16.33
N GLY A 235 20.87 -7.21 16.95
CA GLY A 235 21.59 -8.47 17.07
C GLY A 235 21.87 -9.19 15.74
N ALA A 236 21.70 -10.50 15.75
CA ALA A 236 21.95 -11.37 14.60
C ALA A 236 21.05 -11.04 13.39
N ARG A 237 19.77 -10.71 13.65
CA ARG A 237 18.82 -10.36 12.58
C ARG A 237 19.23 -9.10 11.83
N ARG A 238 19.73 -8.07 12.54
CA ARG A 238 20.29 -6.86 11.91
C ARG A 238 21.51 -7.17 11.05
N LYS A 239 22.38 -8.07 11.52
CA LYS A 239 23.58 -8.49 10.76
C LYS A 239 23.18 -9.23 9.50
N ALA A 240 22.30 -10.21 9.57
CA ALA A 240 21.78 -10.96 8.41
C ALA A 240 21.07 -10.05 7.42
N ALA A 241 20.20 -9.13 7.90
CA ALA A 241 19.49 -8.17 7.06
C ALA A 241 20.39 -7.15 6.34
N GLY A 242 21.61 -6.89 6.85
CA GLY A 242 22.46 -5.79 6.36
C GLY A 242 21.81 -4.40 6.52
N SER A 243 20.80 -4.28 7.37
CA SER A 243 19.99 -3.08 7.58
C SER A 243 19.58 -2.93 9.04
N PRO A 244 19.47 -1.71 9.58
CA PRO A 244 18.86 -1.50 10.89
C PRO A 244 17.33 -1.53 10.85
N TRP A 245 16.72 -1.74 9.69
CA TRP A 245 15.29 -1.76 9.48
C TRP A 245 14.83 -3.07 8.85
N GLY A 246 13.74 -3.58 9.36
CA GLY A 246 12.90 -4.61 8.77
C GLY A 246 11.45 -4.14 8.74
N ILE A 247 10.57 -4.99 8.23
CA ILE A 247 9.14 -4.77 8.20
C ILE A 247 8.40 -5.89 8.92
N VAL A 248 7.23 -5.55 9.43
CA VAL A 248 6.25 -6.49 9.96
C VAL A 248 5.04 -6.48 9.03
N LEU A 249 4.61 -7.65 8.60
CA LEU A 249 3.34 -7.87 7.92
C LEU A 249 2.33 -8.34 8.97
N LYS A 250 1.42 -7.45 9.36
CA LYS A 250 0.34 -7.76 10.31
C LYS A 250 -0.92 -8.10 9.54
N PHE A 251 -1.26 -9.38 9.55
CA PHE A 251 -2.48 -9.87 8.94
C PHE A 251 -3.61 -9.86 9.96
N HIS A 252 -4.66 -9.11 9.65
CA HIS A 252 -5.87 -9.08 10.47
C HIS A 252 -6.79 -10.27 10.13
N PRO A 253 -7.78 -10.57 10.97
CA PRO A 253 -8.77 -11.58 10.68
C PRO A 253 -9.49 -11.35 9.34
N ALA A 254 -9.87 -12.44 8.67
CA ALA A 254 -10.62 -12.33 7.42
C ALA A 254 -11.93 -11.55 7.64
N VAL A 255 -12.25 -10.70 6.67
CA VAL A 255 -13.53 -9.96 6.69
C VAL A 255 -14.67 -10.87 6.29
N GLU A 256 -15.73 -10.88 7.09
CA GLU A 256 -16.96 -11.60 6.77
C GLU A 256 -17.76 -10.85 5.71
N VAL A 257 -18.22 -11.58 4.69
CA VAL A 257 -19.16 -11.06 3.70
C VAL A 257 -20.58 -11.25 4.22
N PRO A 258 -21.40 -10.19 4.34
CA PRO A 258 -22.77 -10.33 4.79
C PRO A 258 -23.58 -11.35 3.95
N ALA A 259 -24.36 -12.19 4.60
CA ALA A 259 -25.20 -13.17 3.91
C ALA A 259 -26.31 -12.48 3.08
N GLU A 260 -26.92 -11.44 3.66
CA GLU A 260 -28.05 -10.70 3.07
C GLU A 260 -27.59 -9.36 2.48
N GLY A 261 -28.46 -8.75 1.67
CA GLY A 261 -28.24 -7.47 1.02
C GLY A 261 -27.84 -7.58 -0.46
N SER A 262 -28.02 -6.49 -1.19
CA SER A 262 -27.59 -6.34 -2.57
C SER A 262 -26.06 -6.42 -2.68
N LYS A 263 -25.57 -6.65 -3.89
CA LYS A 263 -24.12 -6.67 -4.15
C LYS A 263 -23.41 -5.38 -3.71
N ASN A 264 -24.03 -4.23 -3.96
CA ASN A 264 -23.44 -2.94 -3.60
C ASN A 264 -23.41 -2.72 -2.08
N GLU A 265 -24.48 -3.10 -1.36
CA GLU A 265 -24.51 -3.04 0.10
C GLU A 265 -23.45 -3.96 0.73
N LYS A 266 -23.27 -5.18 0.19
CA LYS A 266 -22.20 -6.09 0.62
C LYS A 266 -20.81 -5.49 0.39
N ILE A 267 -20.55 -4.91 -0.80
CA ILE A 267 -19.28 -4.25 -1.10
C ILE A 267 -19.02 -3.08 -0.14
N ALA A 268 -20.02 -2.26 0.14
CA ALA A 268 -19.89 -1.15 1.08
C ALA A 268 -19.57 -1.64 2.51
N ALA A 269 -20.31 -2.64 3.00
CA ALA A 269 -20.09 -3.22 4.32
C ALA A 269 -18.70 -3.87 4.45
N VAL A 270 -18.28 -4.64 3.46
CA VAL A 270 -16.95 -5.27 3.43
C VAL A 270 -15.85 -4.21 3.32
N SER A 271 -16.07 -3.12 2.54
CA SER A 271 -15.12 -2.00 2.44
C SER A 271 -14.94 -1.32 3.79
N GLN A 272 -16.03 -1.04 4.50
CA GLN A 272 -15.95 -0.46 5.83
C GLN A 272 -15.25 -1.39 6.83
N ALA A 273 -15.55 -2.68 6.77
CA ALA A 273 -14.98 -3.65 7.70
C ALA A 273 -13.45 -3.80 7.54
N TRP A 274 -12.95 -3.92 6.30
CA TRP A 274 -11.51 -4.04 6.10
C TRP A 274 -10.74 -2.75 6.42
N ILE A 275 -11.33 -1.59 6.11
CA ILE A 275 -10.68 -0.31 6.42
C ILE A 275 -10.59 -0.06 7.93
N ASN A 276 -11.60 -0.49 8.70
CA ASN A 276 -11.57 -0.40 10.16
C ASN A 276 -10.40 -1.19 10.76
N GLN A 277 -10.08 -2.36 10.21
CA GLN A 277 -8.96 -3.18 10.69
C GLN A 277 -7.60 -2.57 10.30
N VAL A 278 -7.44 -2.12 9.06
CA VAL A 278 -6.21 -1.45 8.61
C VAL A 278 -5.98 -0.13 9.37
N ALA A 279 -7.05 0.60 9.70
CA ALA A 279 -6.97 1.82 10.50
C ALA A 279 -6.29 1.59 11.86
N GLN A 280 -6.47 0.42 12.48
CA GLN A 280 -5.79 0.07 13.74
C GLN A 280 -4.27 0.05 13.55
N THR A 281 -3.77 -0.62 12.51
CA THR A 281 -2.32 -0.67 12.24
C THR A 281 -1.76 0.71 11.87
N ILE A 282 -2.51 1.53 11.13
CA ILE A 282 -2.10 2.91 10.83
C ILE A 282 -2.07 3.76 12.10
N HIS A 283 -3.04 3.61 12.98
CA HIS A 283 -3.05 4.33 14.26
C HIS A 283 -1.87 3.93 15.17
N GLU A 284 -1.49 2.64 15.18
CA GLU A 284 -0.34 2.13 15.93
C GLU A 284 1.00 2.61 15.35
N HIS A 285 1.10 2.73 14.01
CA HIS A 285 2.32 3.07 13.25
C HIS A 285 2.05 4.18 12.22
N PRO A 286 1.60 5.37 12.66
CA PRO A 286 1.17 6.44 11.76
C PRO A 286 2.30 7.03 10.91
N GLU A 287 3.55 6.97 11.39
CA GLU A 287 4.73 7.42 10.65
C GLU A 287 5.02 6.57 9.40
N ASP A 288 4.49 5.37 9.33
CA ASP A 288 4.67 4.47 8.19
C ASP A 288 3.53 4.54 7.17
N TRP A 289 2.48 5.33 7.43
CA TRP A 289 1.43 5.59 6.45
C TRP A 289 1.84 6.72 5.50
N HIS A 290 2.28 6.33 4.30
CA HIS A 290 2.87 7.22 3.29
C HIS A 290 1.80 7.98 2.49
N MET A 291 0.81 8.53 3.18
CA MET A 291 -0.34 9.18 2.55
C MET A 291 -0.13 10.70 2.41
N LEU A 292 0.66 11.07 1.40
CA LEU A 292 0.93 12.47 1.04
C LEU A 292 -0.15 13.07 0.13
N GLN A 293 -1.20 12.32 -0.15
CA GLN A 293 -2.29 12.69 -1.05
C GLN A 293 -3.61 12.84 -0.29
N LYS A 294 -4.59 13.50 -0.91
CA LYS A 294 -5.94 13.63 -0.36
C LYS A 294 -6.63 12.26 -0.33
N VAL A 295 -7.29 11.95 0.75
CA VAL A 295 -8.08 10.72 0.98
C VAL A 295 -9.50 11.07 1.40
N PHE A 296 -9.61 12.10 2.23
CA PHE A 296 -10.86 12.52 2.84
C PHE A 296 -11.62 13.48 1.93
N ILE A 297 -12.94 13.30 1.87
CA ILE A 297 -13.83 14.08 0.98
C ILE A 297 -13.74 15.58 1.27
N GLU A 298 -13.66 15.97 2.53
CA GLU A 298 -13.56 17.37 2.93
C GLU A 298 -12.28 18.09 2.46
N ASP A 299 -11.24 17.34 2.07
CA ASP A 299 -10.02 17.90 1.47
C ASP A 299 -10.13 18.08 -0.06
N LEU A 300 -11.19 17.54 -0.67
CA LEU A 300 -11.39 17.60 -2.11
C LEU A 300 -11.93 18.97 -2.53
N ASP A 301 -11.76 19.29 -3.79
CA ASP A 301 -12.48 20.38 -4.42
C ASP A 301 -13.94 19.96 -4.66
N PRO A 302 -14.93 20.66 -4.07
CA PRO A 302 -16.34 20.25 -4.12
C PRO A 302 -16.89 20.13 -5.55
N GLU A 303 -16.48 21.04 -6.46
CA GLU A 303 -16.97 21.02 -7.84
C GLU A 303 -16.39 19.83 -8.62
N ARG A 304 -15.10 19.54 -8.42
CA ARG A 304 -14.46 18.37 -9.02
C ARG A 304 -15.04 17.07 -8.50
N TYR A 305 -15.36 17.04 -7.21
CA TYR A 305 -15.97 15.88 -6.58
C TYR A 305 -17.38 15.63 -7.11
N ALA A 306 -18.22 16.67 -7.19
CA ALA A 306 -19.56 16.57 -7.76
C ALA A 306 -19.54 16.09 -9.22
N LYS A 307 -18.63 16.64 -10.06
CA LYS A 307 -18.45 16.19 -11.45
C LYS A 307 -17.99 14.73 -11.56
N ALA A 308 -17.17 14.25 -10.60
CA ALA A 308 -16.74 12.86 -10.58
C ALA A 308 -17.90 11.91 -10.24
N LEU A 309 -18.79 12.31 -9.33
CA LEU A 309 -20.00 11.55 -8.99
C LEU A 309 -21.00 11.50 -10.17
N GLN A 310 -21.29 12.64 -10.83
CA GLN A 310 -22.17 12.69 -11.98
C GLN A 310 -21.72 11.75 -13.11
N LYS A 311 -20.41 11.74 -13.40
CA LYS A 311 -19.85 10.79 -14.40
C LYS A 311 -20.00 9.33 -14.00
N ALA A 312 -20.04 9.02 -12.69
CA ALA A 312 -20.26 7.68 -12.19
C ALA A 312 -21.70 7.21 -12.44
N ASP A 313 -22.65 8.09 -12.15
CA ASP A 313 -24.07 7.80 -12.34
C ASP A 313 -24.40 7.59 -13.83
N GLU A 314 -23.80 8.38 -14.71
CA GLU A 314 -23.95 8.25 -16.17
C GLU A 314 -23.37 6.93 -16.73
N HIS A 315 -22.29 6.40 -16.12
CA HIS A 315 -21.66 5.13 -16.56
C HIS A 315 -22.19 3.90 -15.81
N GLY A 316 -22.82 4.07 -14.66
CA GLY A 316 -23.47 3.00 -13.90
C GLY A 316 -24.91 2.70 -14.35
N ALA A 317 -25.49 3.57 -15.18
CA ALA A 317 -26.82 3.42 -15.76
C ALA A 317 -26.81 2.77 -17.18
N ALA A 318 -25.63 2.41 -17.69
CA ALA A 318 -25.43 1.66 -18.94
C ALA A 318 -24.84 0.27 -18.62
#